data_c698f420477cba62b606b696e7fcbd2f
#
_entry.id   c698f420477cba62b606b696e7fcbd2f
#
_cell.length_a   1.000
_cell.length_b   1.000
_cell.length_c   1.000
_cell.angle_alpha   90.00
_cell.angle_beta   90.00
_cell.angle_gamma   90.00
#
_symmetry.space_group_name_H-M   'P 1'
#
loop_
_entity.id
_entity.type
_entity.pdbx_description
1 polymer ?
#
loop_
_entity_poly.entity_id
_entity_poly.type
_entity_poly.pdbx_seq_one_letter_code
_entity_poly.pdbx_strand_id
1 'polypeptide(L)'
;MQATIGLHEENGVGDRLISKFNRMFGERTDGAPHGHGPVSSPWFINNAMPKDDSLGVHVASMANEWSIRKRRPVRRKNIAPLLKRLEADLAIDLNVDGAFLEMAEYGPWTMVFVDRTPLVIELFDEEEERCVFLTLRGFLEHTEALKWVEVDHGAIPFLMNGADCMVAGVHGAEPSVRSGDLVWIRDMTHKRPLALGWAVDDAPALVENTKGKGIKTVHWVGDELWDME
;
A
#
# COMPACT_ATOMS: atom_id res chain seq x y z
N MET A 1 -8.47 10.25 -49.33
CA MET A 1 -9.28 10.57 -48.14
C MET A 1 -8.71 9.74 -47.00
N GLN A 2 -7.87 10.31 -46.18
CA GLN A 2 -7.29 9.70 -45.00
C GLN A 2 -8.20 10.00 -43.80
N ALA A 3 -8.65 8.98 -43.10
CA ALA A 3 -9.30 9.12 -41.80
C ALA A 3 -8.25 8.81 -40.72
N THR A 4 -7.76 9.85 -40.09
CA THR A 4 -6.93 9.79 -38.87
C THR A 4 -7.91 9.64 -37.70
N ILE A 5 -7.95 8.45 -37.08
CA ILE A 5 -8.67 8.22 -35.82
C ILE A 5 -7.65 8.40 -34.70
N GLY A 6 -7.95 9.36 -33.81
CA GLY A 6 -7.08 9.76 -32.72
C GLY A 6 -6.97 8.68 -31.63
N LEU A 7 -5.73 8.31 -31.34
CA LEU A 7 -5.31 7.55 -30.16
C LEU A 7 -4.56 8.54 -29.26
N HIS A 8 -5.29 9.27 -28.41
CA HIS A 8 -4.64 10.24 -27.53
C HIS A 8 -5.40 10.51 -26.22
N GLU A 9 -5.80 9.47 -25.48
CA GLU A 9 -6.33 9.71 -24.11
C GLU A 9 -5.90 8.73 -23.02
N GLU A 10 -5.28 7.60 -23.33
CA GLU A 10 -4.95 6.60 -22.29
C GLU A 10 -3.60 6.83 -21.57
N ASN A 11 -2.67 7.58 -22.16
CA ASN A 11 -1.38 7.87 -21.53
C ASN A 11 -1.44 8.96 -20.44
N GLY A 12 -2.49 9.76 -20.41
CA GLY A 12 -2.55 10.93 -19.53
C GLY A 12 -2.82 10.61 -18.06
N VAL A 13 -3.34 9.45 -17.72
CA VAL A 13 -3.63 9.06 -16.32
C VAL A 13 -2.39 8.48 -15.66
N GLY A 14 -1.69 7.57 -16.33
CA GLY A 14 -0.44 7.01 -15.84
C GLY A 14 0.62 8.08 -15.59
N ASP A 15 0.80 9.00 -16.55
CA ASP A 15 1.76 10.10 -16.42
C ASP A 15 1.41 11.07 -15.28
N ARG A 16 0.12 11.32 -15.03
CA ARG A 16 -0.32 12.13 -13.88
C ARG A 16 -0.03 11.47 -12.55
N LEU A 17 -0.20 10.16 -12.45
CA LEU A 17 0.07 9.40 -11.21
C LEU A 17 1.56 9.32 -10.93
N ILE A 18 2.38 9.04 -11.95
CA ILE A 18 3.85 9.08 -11.83
C ILE A 18 4.33 10.49 -11.47
N SER A 19 3.76 11.52 -12.07
CA SER A 19 4.06 12.92 -11.72
C SER A 19 3.65 13.26 -10.29
N LYS A 20 2.51 12.71 -9.79
CA LYS A 20 2.09 12.83 -8.40
C LYS A 20 3.09 12.12 -7.47
N PHE A 21 3.52 10.90 -7.80
CA PHE A 21 4.53 10.16 -7.08
C PHE A 21 5.86 10.92 -6.99
N ASN A 22 6.39 11.39 -8.13
CA ASN A 22 7.62 12.17 -8.19
C ASN A 22 7.53 13.49 -7.40
N ARG A 23 6.36 14.14 -7.39
CA ARG A 23 6.13 15.36 -6.59
C ARG A 23 6.17 15.07 -5.08
N MET A 24 5.65 13.92 -4.64
CA MET A 24 5.66 13.53 -3.22
C MET A 24 7.05 13.15 -2.73
N PHE A 25 7.88 12.56 -3.59
CA PHE A 25 9.17 11.98 -3.20
C PHE A 25 10.39 12.68 -3.78
N GLY A 26 10.20 13.71 -4.65
CA GLY A 26 11.26 14.44 -5.33
C GLY A 26 11.85 13.66 -6.52
N GLU A 27 12.12 14.36 -7.63
CA GLU A 27 12.84 13.80 -8.77
C GLU A 27 14.33 13.68 -8.41
N ARG A 28 14.88 12.46 -8.43
CA ARG A 28 16.29 12.26 -8.73
C ARG A 28 16.41 11.95 -10.21
N THR A 29 16.89 12.93 -10.96
CA THR A 29 17.26 12.76 -12.36
C THR A 29 18.60 12.04 -12.44
N ASP A 30 18.57 10.71 -12.43
CA ASP A 30 19.70 9.92 -12.88
C ASP A 30 19.25 9.18 -14.14
N GLY A 31 19.86 9.57 -15.26
CA GLY A 31 19.45 9.19 -16.59
C GLY A 31 19.41 7.69 -16.80
N ALA A 32 18.26 7.19 -17.19
CA ALA A 32 18.10 5.86 -17.74
C ALA A 32 17.71 5.95 -19.23
N PRO A 33 18.23 5.07 -20.09
CA PRO A 33 18.03 5.15 -21.53
C PRO A 33 16.63 4.71 -21.93
N HIS A 34 16.07 5.42 -22.89
CA HIS A 34 14.80 5.16 -23.54
C HIS A 34 14.79 3.78 -24.25
N GLY A 35 13.91 2.89 -23.85
CA GLY A 35 13.56 1.68 -24.57
C GLY A 35 12.09 1.71 -24.99
N HIS A 36 11.83 1.84 -26.27
CA HIS A 36 10.51 1.86 -26.88
C HIS A 36 9.94 0.45 -27.07
N GLY A 37 8.66 0.27 -26.75
CA GLY A 37 7.84 -0.81 -27.29
C GLY A 37 6.41 -0.75 -26.76
N PRO A 38 5.39 -0.64 -27.62
CA PRO A 38 4.01 -0.68 -27.17
C PRO A 38 3.60 -2.12 -26.85
N VAL A 39 3.38 -2.43 -25.62
CA VAL A 39 2.71 -3.70 -25.22
C VAL A 39 1.22 -3.39 -25.07
N SER A 40 0.48 -3.79 -26.10
CA SER A 40 -0.98 -3.90 -26.03
C SER A 40 -1.33 -5.06 -25.09
N SER A 41 -1.82 -4.75 -23.92
CA SER A 41 -2.30 -5.77 -22.98
C SER A 41 -3.84 -5.74 -22.96
N PRO A 42 -4.52 -6.87 -23.28
CA PRO A 42 -5.97 -6.94 -23.35
C PRO A 42 -6.59 -7.35 -22.01
N TRP A 43 -6.34 -6.59 -20.95
CA TRP A 43 -6.82 -6.96 -19.61
C TRP A 43 -7.84 -5.97 -19.01
N PHE A 44 -8.48 -5.15 -19.84
CA PHE A 44 -9.69 -4.43 -19.42
C PHE A 44 -10.92 -5.29 -19.68
N ILE A 45 -11.19 -6.28 -18.83
CA ILE A 45 -12.50 -6.95 -18.82
C ILE A 45 -12.99 -7.06 -17.37
N ASN A 46 -13.91 -6.14 -17.04
CA ASN A 46 -15.05 -6.33 -16.15
C ASN A 46 -14.82 -7.00 -14.79
N ASN A 47 -14.51 -6.22 -13.76
CA ASN A 47 -15.20 -6.41 -12.50
C ASN A 47 -16.43 -5.45 -12.47
N ALA A 48 -17.41 -5.74 -13.31
CA ALA A 48 -18.75 -5.22 -13.12
C ALA A 48 -19.34 -5.96 -11.91
N MET A 49 -19.58 -5.22 -10.82
CA MET A 49 -20.45 -5.70 -9.75
C MET A 49 -21.77 -6.19 -10.34
N PRO A 50 -22.35 -7.28 -9.84
CA PRO A 50 -23.68 -7.68 -10.22
C PRO A 50 -24.66 -6.55 -9.87
N LYS A 51 -25.35 -6.05 -10.87
CA LYS A 51 -26.49 -5.15 -10.70
C LYS A 51 -27.65 -5.97 -10.18
N ASP A 52 -27.77 -6.04 -8.87
CA ASP A 52 -29.00 -6.44 -8.22
C ASP A 52 -29.64 -5.18 -7.62
N ASP A 53 -30.67 -4.68 -8.29
CA ASP A 53 -31.38 -3.44 -7.95
C ASP A 53 -32.27 -3.55 -6.68
N SER A 54 -32.13 -4.62 -5.90
CA SER A 54 -32.91 -4.86 -4.68
C SER A 54 -32.23 -4.43 -3.37
N LEU A 55 -31.00 -3.89 -3.40
CA LEU A 55 -30.24 -3.46 -2.19
C LEU A 55 -29.97 -1.95 -2.14
N GLY A 56 -30.85 -1.15 -2.70
CA GLY A 56 -30.69 0.32 -2.80
C GLY A 56 -30.72 1.12 -1.50
N VAL A 57 -30.59 0.51 -0.31
CA VAL A 57 -30.70 1.23 0.98
C VAL A 57 -29.44 1.09 1.86
N HIS A 58 -28.47 0.23 1.52
CA HIS A 58 -27.31 -0.02 2.40
C HIS A 58 -25.98 0.58 1.94
N VAL A 59 -25.86 1.06 0.69
CA VAL A 59 -24.58 1.56 0.15
C VAL A 59 -24.28 3.00 0.59
N ALA A 60 -25.30 3.79 0.93
CA ALA A 60 -25.11 5.17 1.42
C ALA A 60 -24.60 5.28 2.88
N SER A 61 -24.59 4.18 3.64
CA SER A 61 -24.15 4.16 5.05
C SER A 61 -22.68 3.82 5.24
N MET A 62 -21.99 3.25 4.25
CA MET A 62 -20.60 2.81 4.39
C MET A 62 -19.56 3.90 4.12
N ALA A 63 -19.93 4.97 3.42
CA ALA A 63 -18.99 6.08 3.12
C ALA A 63 -18.59 6.92 4.34
N ASN A 64 -19.12 6.63 5.54
CA ASN A 64 -18.87 7.39 6.76
C ASN A 64 -18.12 6.59 7.84
N GLU A 65 -17.61 5.39 7.56
CA GLU A 65 -17.01 4.52 8.56
C GLU A 65 -15.50 4.72 8.75
N TRP A 66 -14.80 5.19 7.74
CA TRP A 66 -13.35 5.36 7.75
C TRP A 66 -12.93 6.77 8.17
N SER A 67 -13.20 7.14 9.40
CA SER A 67 -12.76 8.40 10.00
C SER A 67 -12.04 8.13 11.31
N ILE A 68 -11.09 9.00 11.66
CA ILE A 68 -10.42 8.96 12.96
C ILE A 68 -11.46 9.18 14.05
N ARG A 69 -11.55 8.23 14.96
CA ARG A 69 -12.41 8.30 16.15
C ARG A 69 -11.61 8.05 17.40
N LYS A 70 -12.10 8.54 18.53
CA LYS A 70 -11.55 8.30 19.86
C LYS A 70 -10.04 8.61 19.99
N ARG A 71 -9.52 9.55 19.20
CA ARG A 71 -8.13 9.97 19.30
C ARG A 71 -7.85 10.54 20.68
N ARG A 72 -6.86 9.98 21.37
CA ARG A 72 -6.53 10.35 22.74
C ARG A 72 -5.05 10.17 23.04
N PRO A 73 -4.46 11.01 23.89
CA PRO A 73 -3.09 10.80 24.37
C PRO A 73 -2.96 9.47 25.14
N VAL A 74 -1.85 8.80 24.96
CA VAL A 74 -1.51 7.55 25.64
C VAL A 74 -0.09 7.58 26.19
N ARG A 75 0.18 6.75 27.21
CA ARG A 75 1.53 6.59 27.73
C ARG A 75 2.25 5.48 26.98
N ARG A 76 3.60 5.54 26.89
CA ARG A 76 4.45 4.51 26.27
C ARG A 76 4.08 3.08 26.72
N LYS A 77 3.80 2.87 28.01
CA LYS A 77 3.40 1.55 28.54
C LYS A 77 2.15 0.94 27.85
N ASN A 78 1.27 1.78 27.33
CA ASN A 78 0.05 1.33 26.66
C ASN A 78 0.33 0.79 25.26
N ILE A 79 1.37 1.29 24.57
CA ILE A 79 1.76 0.89 23.23
C ILE A 79 2.97 -0.07 23.22
N ALA A 80 3.59 -0.33 24.38
CA ALA A 80 4.75 -1.21 24.49
C ALA A 80 4.53 -2.62 23.90
N PRO A 81 3.35 -3.26 24.02
CA PRO A 81 3.09 -4.52 23.35
C PRO A 81 3.12 -4.41 21.83
N LEU A 82 2.62 -3.29 21.26
CA LEU A 82 2.63 -3.04 19.82
C LEU A 82 4.06 -2.84 19.31
N LEU A 83 4.88 -2.06 20.05
CA LEU A 83 6.29 -1.84 19.71
C LEU A 83 7.10 -3.14 19.70
N LYS A 84 6.86 -4.03 20.68
CA LYS A 84 7.50 -5.34 20.71
C LYS A 84 7.13 -6.23 19.51
N ARG A 85 5.88 -6.17 19.05
CA ARG A 85 5.46 -6.89 17.84
C ARG A 85 6.12 -6.31 16.59
N LEU A 86 6.18 -5.00 16.45
CA LEU A 86 6.91 -4.36 15.36
C LEU A 86 8.37 -4.78 15.31
N GLU A 87 9.04 -4.80 16.46
CA GLU A 87 10.43 -5.25 16.56
C GLU A 87 10.57 -6.73 16.16
N ALA A 88 9.65 -7.59 16.60
CA ALA A 88 9.69 -9.01 16.28
C ALA A 88 9.39 -9.30 14.80
N ASP A 89 8.39 -8.62 14.21
CA ASP A 89 7.87 -8.95 12.88
C ASP A 89 8.61 -8.18 11.77
N LEU A 90 9.04 -6.94 12.04
CA LEU A 90 9.68 -6.06 11.06
C LEU A 90 11.16 -5.80 11.32
N ALA A 91 11.71 -6.27 12.45
CA ALA A 91 13.07 -5.97 12.92
C ALA A 91 13.31 -4.45 13.11
N ILE A 92 12.28 -3.70 13.51
CA ILE A 92 12.32 -2.25 13.70
C ILE A 92 12.21 -1.91 15.18
N ASP A 93 13.19 -1.18 15.71
CA ASP A 93 13.08 -0.48 16.99
C ASP A 93 12.56 0.94 16.77
N LEU A 94 11.26 1.11 16.90
CA LEU A 94 10.64 2.43 16.81
C LEU A 94 10.90 3.20 18.10
N ASN A 95 11.92 4.07 18.08
CA ASN A 95 12.23 4.93 19.22
C ASN A 95 11.17 6.01 19.39
N VAL A 96 10.39 5.90 20.47
CA VAL A 96 9.32 6.84 20.83
C VAL A 96 9.63 7.61 22.12
N ASP A 97 10.90 7.63 22.57
CA ASP A 97 11.30 8.29 23.82
C ASP A 97 11.14 9.81 23.69
N GLY A 98 10.37 10.39 24.61
CA GLY A 98 10.08 11.82 24.63
C GLY A 98 9.02 12.26 23.62
N ALA A 99 8.52 11.39 22.77
CA ALA A 99 7.51 11.71 21.78
C ALA A 99 6.11 11.86 22.40
N PHE A 100 5.27 12.69 21.78
CA PHE A 100 3.86 12.78 22.10
C PHE A 100 3.09 11.65 21.43
N LEU A 101 2.52 10.75 22.24
CA LEU A 101 1.86 9.54 21.79
C LEU A 101 0.35 9.66 21.88
N GLU A 102 -0.34 9.26 20.80
CA GLU A 102 -1.79 9.18 20.75
C GLU A 102 -2.22 7.84 20.14
N MET A 103 -3.40 7.37 20.52
CA MET A 103 -4.09 6.26 19.87
C MET A 103 -5.44 6.72 19.35
N ALA A 104 -5.84 6.16 18.23
CA ALA A 104 -7.15 6.40 17.62
C ALA A 104 -7.70 5.12 16.99
N GLU A 105 -8.99 5.13 16.68
CA GLU A 105 -9.65 4.14 15.85
C GLU A 105 -9.82 4.71 14.43
N TYR A 106 -9.59 3.88 13.41
CA TYR A 106 -9.84 4.18 12.01
C TYR A 106 -10.55 3.00 11.36
N GLY A 107 -11.87 3.10 11.24
CA GLY A 107 -12.70 1.95 10.92
C GLY A 107 -12.49 0.83 11.97
N PRO A 108 -12.14 -0.40 11.53
CA PRO A 108 -11.82 -1.52 12.42
C PRO A 108 -10.38 -1.50 12.96
N TRP A 109 -9.54 -0.60 12.48
CA TRP A 109 -8.12 -0.55 12.80
C TRP A 109 -7.83 0.35 13.99
N THR A 110 -6.77 0.01 14.74
CA THR A 110 -6.20 0.88 15.76
C THR A 110 -4.94 1.54 15.19
N MET A 111 -4.81 2.85 15.41
CA MET A 111 -3.67 3.62 14.96
C MET A 111 -2.91 4.21 16.14
N VAL A 112 -1.58 4.26 16.02
CA VAL A 112 -0.71 4.98 16.95
C VAL A 112 -0.06 6.14 16.20
N PHE A 113 -0.22 7.32 16.78
CA PHE A 113 0.40 8.55 16.32
C PHE A 113 1.61 8.85 17.21
N VAL A 114 2.71 9.18 16.58
CA VAL A 114 3.94 9.66 17.21
C VAL A 114 4.17 11.08 16.72
N ASP A 115 4.19 12.04 17.62
CA ASP A 115 4.29 13.47 17.31
C ASP A 115 3.27 13.91 16.23
N ARG A 116 2.03 13.42 16.37
CA ARG A 116 0.87 13.65 15.49
C ARG A 116 0.91 12.91 14.14
N THR A 117 2.02 12.28 13.79
CA THR A 117 2.14 11.47 12.56
C THR A 117 1.63 10.06 12.82
N PRO A 118 0.72 9.50 11.99
CA PRO A 118 0.27 8.12 12.11
C PRO A 118 1.39 7.18 11.66
N LEU A 119 2.07 6.51 12.57
CA LEU A 119 3.22 5.65 12.26
C LEU A 119 2.92 4.16 12.37
N VAL A 120 2.03 3.77 13.29
CA VAL A 120 1.74 2.35 13.54
C VAL A 120 0.27 2.09 13.33
N ILE A 121 -0.03 0.94 12.75
CA ILE A 121 -1.37 0.44 12.53
C ILE A 121 -1.49 -0.97 13.11
N GLU A 122 -2.59 -1.24 13.82
CA GLU A 122 -2.99 -2.56 14.25
C GLU A 122 -4.25 -2.93 13.47
N LEU A 123 -4.20 -4.04 12.76
CA LEU A 123 -5.30 -4.57 11.97
C LEU A 123 -5.43 -6.09 12.20
N PHE A 124 -6.45 -6.69 11.61
CA PHE A 124 -6.73 -8.11 11.77
C PHE A 124 -6.67 -8.79 10.40
N ASP A 125 -6.11 -9.98 10.37
CA ASP A 125 -6.14 -10.84 9.20
C ASP A 125 -7.50 -11.56 9.02
N GLU A 126 -7.59 -12.47 8.06
CA GLU A 126 -8.81 -13.25 7.78
C GLU A 126 -9.17 -14.24 8.92
N GLU A 127 -8.21 -14.57 9.80
CA GLU A 127 -8.38 -15.46 10.96
C GLU A 127 -8.63 -14.68 12.26
N GLU A 128 -8.85 -13.37 12.18
CA GLU A 128 -9.01 -12.44 13.29
C GLU A 128 -7.75 -12.33 14.19
N GLU A 129 -6.59 -12.75 13.69
CA GLU A 129 -5.32 -12.55 14.36
C GLU A 129 -4.84 -11.10 14.20
N ARG A 130 -4.26 -10.59 15.28
CA ARG A 130 -3.78 -9.21 15.31
C ARG A 130 -2.45 -9.06 14.60
N CYS A 131 -2.38 -8.18 13.63
CA CYS A 131 -1.17 -7.77 12.96
C CYS A 131 -0.83 -6.33 13.31
N VAL A 132 0.41 -6.08 13.72
CA VAL A 132 0.92 -4.74 14.01
C VAL A 132 1.95 -4.40 12.96
N PHE A 133 1.78 -3.25 12.31
CA PHE A 133 2.60 -2.88 11.18
C PHE A 133 2.88 -1.37 11.19
N LEU A 134 3.88 -0.92 10.41
CA LEU A 134 4.01 0.50 10.14
C LEU A 134 3.00 0.94 9.09
N THR A 135 2.54 2.17 9.17
CA THR A 135 1.87 2.82 8.03
C THR A 135 2.88 3.11 6.93
N LEU A 136 2.43 3.50 5.74
CA LEU A 136 3.35 3.91 4.67
C LEU A 136 4.21 5.10 5.07
N ARG A 137 3.73 6.00 5.96
CA ARG A 137 4.54 7.10 6.50
C ARG A 137 5.65 6.58 7.41
N GLY A 138 5.38 5.55 8.21
CA GLY A 138 6.41 4.89 9.01
C GLY A 138 7.49 4.24 8.16
N PHE A 139 7.12 3.60 7.05
CA PHE A 139 8.08 3.01 6.12
C PHE A 139 8.93 4.02 5.33
N LEU A 140 8.55 5.29 5.27
CA LEU A 140 9.42 6.33 4.69
C LEU A 140 10.71 6.51 5.50
N GLU A 141 10.64 6.30 6.81
CA GLU A 141 11.78 6.43 7.73
C GLU A 141 12.48 5.10 8.00
N HIS A 142 11.79 3.97 7.77
CA HIS A 142 12.26 2.61 8.08
C HIS A 142 12.29 1.72 6.83
N THR A 143 13.08 2.10 5.85
CA THR A 143 13.19 1.38 4.57
C THR A 143 13.93 0.03 4.68
N GLU A 144 14.60 -0.22 5.81
CA GLU A 144 15.27 -1.47 6.18
C GLU A 144 14.33 -2.53 6.76
N ALA A 145 13.09 -2.18 7.07
CA ALA A 145 12.09 -3.08 7.66
C ALA A 145 11.93 -4.37 6.85
N LEU A 146 11.72 -5.48 7.54
CA LEU A 146 11.38 -6.78 6.92
C LEU A 146 10.00 -6.76 6.25
N LYS A 147 9.59 -7.90 5.68
CA LYS A 147 8.28 -8.08 5.01
C LYS A 147 8.05 -7.18 3.81
N TRP A 148 9.11 -6.81 3.09
CA TRP A 148 8.99 -6.03 1.86
C TRP A 148 8.77 -6.91 0.61
N VAL A 149 8.06 -6.34 -0.37
CA VAL A 149 7.94 -6.86 -1.73
C VAL A 149 8.28 -5.75 -2.71
N GLU A 150 9.17 -6.03 -3.67
CA GLU A 150 9.65 -5.05 -4.67
C GLU A 150 8.93 -5.21 -5.98
N VAL A 151 8.50 -4.09 -6.53
CA VAL A 151 7.81 -4.03 -7.81
C VAL A 151 8.53 -3.09 -8.79
N ASP A 152 8.30 -3.34 -10.08
CA ASP A 152 8.82 -2.48 -11.15
C ASP A 152 8.02 -1.16 -11.25
N HIS A 153 8.57 -0.27 -12.08
CA HIS A 153 7.95 1.03 -12.32
C HIS A 153 6.56 0.93 -12.98
N GLY A 154 6.32 -0.12 -13.77
CA GLY A 154 5.03 -0.36 -14.43
C GLY A 154 3.88 -0.65 -13.47
N ALA A 155 4.17 -1.20 -12.29
CA ALA A 155 3.16 -1.48 -11.27
C ALA A 155 2.70 -0.22 -10.50
N ILE A 156 3.52 0.84 -10.43
CA ILE A 156 3.28 2.04 -9.61
C ILE A 156 1.91 2.68 -9.89
N PRO A 157 1.52 2.99 -11.15
CA PRO A 157 0.24 3.64 -11.41
C PRO A 157 -0.97 2.84 -10.93
N PHE A 158 -0.90 1.52 -10.99
CA PHE A 158 -1.98 0.64 -10.55
C PHE A 158 -2.08 0.63 -9.02
N LEU A 159 -0.96 0.50 -8.32
CA LEU A 159 -0.91 0.53 -6.85
C LEU A 159 -1.39 1.86 -6.29
N MET A 160 -1.01 2.98 -6.90
CA MET A 160 -1.47 4.32 -6.49
C MET A 160 -2.96 4.58 -6.77
N ASN A 161 -3.64 3.69 -7.49
CA ASN A 161 -5.09 3.67 -7.65
C ASN A 161 -5.77 2.61 -6.77
N GLY A 162 -5.05 1.98 -5.85
CA GLY A 162 -5.59 0.96 -4.95
C GLY A 162 -5.83 -0.40 -5.59
N ALA A 163 -5.24 -0.66 -6.76
CA ALA A 163 -5.33 -1.99 -7.36
C ALA A 163 -4.49 -3.01 -6.58
N ASP A 164 -4.93 -4.27 -6.60
CA ASP A 164 -4.13 -5.38 -6.09
C ASP A 164 -2.83 -5.54 -6.88
N CYS A 165 -1.74 -5.92 -6.20
CA CYS A 165 -0.48 -6.19 -6.85
C CYS A 165 -0.51 -7.55 -7.54
N MET A 166 -0.26 -7.55 -8.84
CA MET A 166 -0.14 -8.80 -9.61
C MET A 166 1.29 -9.33 -9.54
N VAL A 167 1.46 -10.66 -9.48
CA VAL A 167 2.80 -11.29 -9.43
C VAL A 167 3.69 -10.90 -10.61
N ALA A 168 3.11 -10.61 -11.77
CA ALA A 168 3.87 -10.17 -12.96
C ALA A 168 4.64 -8.86 -12.77
N GLY A 169 4.27 -8.03 -11.79
CA GLY A 169 4.98 -6.80 -11.42
C GLY A 169 5.97 -6.99 -10.27
N VAL A 170 6.02 -8.18 -9.64
CA VAL A 170 6.91 -8.46 -8.50
C VAL A 170 8.27 -8.90 -9.01
N HIS A 171 9.33 -8.26 -8.53
CA HIS A 171 10.71 -8.53 -8.90
C HIS A 171 11.57 -9.02 -7.73
N GLY A 172 11.09 -8.87 -6.51
CA GLY A 172 11.76 -9.33 -5.31
C GLY A 172 10.81 -9.39 -4.13
N ALA A 173 11.09 -10.28 -3.20
CA ALA A 173 10.37 -10.37 -1.93
C ALA A 173 11.34 -10.75 -0.82
N GLU A 174 11.09 -10.24 0.39
CA GLU A 174 11.88 -10.58 1.55
C GLU A 174 11.66 -12.07 1.88
N PRO A 175 12.74 -12.87 2.07
CA PRO A 175 12.65 -14.34 2.14
C PRO A 175 11.76 -14.91 3.25
N SER A 176 11.48 -14.15 4.31
CA SER A 176 10.60 -14.59 5.40
C SER A 176 9.11 -14.40 5.10
N VAL A 177 8.73 -13.76 3.99
CA VAL A 177 7.32 -13.55 3.60
C VAL A 177 6.64 -14.89 3.33
N ARG A 178 5.48 -15.08 3.93
CA ARG A 178 4.61 -16.24 3.77
C ARG A 178 3.22 -15.81 3.30
N SER A 179 2.50 -16.73 2.70
CA SER A 179 1.08 -16.56 2.39
C SER A 179 0.29 -16.16 3.64
N GLY A 180 -0.55 -15.15 3.52
CA GLY A 180 -1.28 -14.56 4.65
C GLY A 180 -0.53 -13.48 5.43
N ASP A 181 0.77 -13.27 5.21
CA ASP A 181 1.50 -12.19 5.86
C ASP A 181 1.06 -10.81 5.36
N LEU A 182 1.02 -9.84 6.27
CA LEU A 182 0.97 -8.44 5.89
C LEU A 182 2.36 -8.02 5.39
N VAL A 183 2.40 -7.40 4.22
CA VAL A 183 3.63 -6.95 3.56
C VAL A 183 3.53 -5.49 3.13
N TRP A 184 4.67 -4.84 2.98
CA TRP A 184 4.73 -3.54 2.34
C TRP A 184 5.39 -3.62 0.97
N ILE A 185 4.75 -2.97 0.00
CA ILE A 185 5.20 -2.94 -1.38
C ILE A 185 6.03 -1.68 -1.59
N ARG A 186 7.22 -1.85 -2.17
CA ARG A 186 8.13 -0.76 -2.48
C ARG A 186 8.59 -0.79 -3.93
N ASP A 187 8.96 0.36 -4.48
CA ASP A 187 9.58 0.37 -5.79
C ASP A 187 11.01 -0.21 -5.73
N MET A 188 11.40 -0.95 -6.78
CA MET A 188 12.68 -1.63 -6.81
C MET A 188 13.88 -0.69 -6.90
N THR A 189 13.70 0.53 -7.40
CA THR A 189 14.78 1.49 -7.70
C THR A 189 15.14 2.34 -6.48
N HIS A 190 14.12 2.99 -5.89
CA HIS A 190 14.32 3.96 -4.80
C HIS A 190 13.92 3.42 -3.43
N LYS A 191 13.39 2.19 -3.37
CA LYS A 191 12.89 1.54 -2.15
C LYS A 191 11.80 2.36 -1.44
N ARG A 192 11.03 3.15 -2.19
CA ARG A 192 9.95 3.96 -1.64
C ARG A 192 8.71 3.12 -1.41
N PRO A 193 8.04 3.26 -0.25
CA PRO A 193 6.79 2.56 0.02
C PRO A 193 5.69 3.03 -0.93
N LEU A 194 4.90 2.10 -1.44
CA LEU A 194 3.81 2.32 -2.38
C LEU A 194 2.46 1.89 -1.81
N ALA A 195 2.42 0.70 -1.20
CA ALA A 195 1.20 0.13 -0.65
C ALA A 195 1.49 -0.87 0.48
N LEU A 196 0.47 -1.20 1.26
CA LEU A 196 0.41 -2.34 2.16
C LEU A 196 -0.62 -3.33 1.66
N GLY A 197 -0.42 -4.61 1.95
CA GLY A 197 -1.40 -5.62 1.59
C GLY A 197 -1.06 -7.02 2.11
N TRP A 198 -1.98 -7.95 1.92
CA TRP A 198 -1.84 -9.34 2.32
C TRP A 198 -1.21 -10.16 1.19
N ALA A 199 -0.10 -10.82 1.48
CA ALA A 199 0.55 -11.73 0.53
C ALA A 199 -0.34 -12.95 0.25
N VAL A 200 -0.53 -13.27 -1.02
CA VAL A 200 -1.33 -14.44 -1.43
C VAL A 200 -0.49 -15.71 -1.43
N ASP A 201 0.82 -15.56 -1.68
CA ASP A 201 1.78 -16.65 -1.76
C ASP A 201 3.04 -16.36 -0.94
N ASP A 202 3.87 -17.39 -0.74
CA ASP A 202 5.21 -17.26 -0.14
C ASP A 202 6.16 -16.50 -1.06
N ALA A 203 7.22 -15.90 -0.49
CA ALA A 203 8.21 -15.10 -1.22
C ALA A 203 8.74 -15.73 -2.52
N PRO A 204 9.12 -17.01 -2.58
CA PRO A 204 9.57 -17.63 -3.85
C PRO A 204 8.48 -17.62 -4.92
N ALA A 205 7.24 -17.98 -4.57
CA ALA A 205 6.13 -18.03 -5.50
C ALA A 205 5.71 -16.65 -5.98
N LEU A 206 5.78 -15.61 -5.12
CA LEU A 206 5.53 -14.23 -5.51
C LEU A 206 6.48 -13.75 -6.61
N VAL A 207 7.72 -14.23 -6.62
CA VAL A 207 8.75 -13.82 -7.59
C VAL A 207 8.76 -14.72 -8.83
N GLU A 208 8.50 -16.02 -8.69
CA GLU A 208 8.61 -17.00 -9.79
C GLU A 208 7.35 -17.10 -10.63
N ASN A 209 6.18 -16.84 -10.05
CA ASN A 209 4.91 -16.89 -10.77
C ASN A 209 4.80 -15.73 -11.78
N THR A 210 4.18 -16.02 -12.92
CA THR A 210 4.01 -15.03 -14.01
C THR A 210 2.57 -14.53 -14.14
N LYS A 211 1.62 -15.16 -13.45
CA LYS A 211 0.18 -14.83 -13.53
C LYS A 211 -0.48 -15.00 -12.18
N GLY A 212 -1.42 -14.14 -11.90
CA GLY A 212 -2.21 -14.17 -10.68
C GLY A 212 -2.03 -12.94 -9.83
N LYS A 213 -2.85 -12.87 -8.77
CA LYS A 213 -2.76 -11.85 -7.74
C LYS A 213 -1.65 -12.25 -6.77
N GLY A 214 -0.71 -11.35 -6.50
CA GLY A 214 0.36 -11.56 -5.53
C GLY A 214 0.04 -10.97 -4.17
N ILE A 215 -0.55 -9.76 -4.14
CA ILE A 215 -0.87 -9.08 -2.88
C ILE A 215 -2.25 -8.44 -2.99
N LYS A 216 -3.09 -8.66 -1.98
CA LYS A 216 -4.37 -7.96 -1.79
C LYS A 216 -4.09 -6.63 -1.10
N THR A 217 -4.21 -5.52 -1.83
CA THR A 217 -3.90 -4.18 -1.33
C THR A 217 -4.94 -3.71 -0.31
N VAL A 218 -4.48 -3.13 0.81
CA VAL A 218 -5.34 -2.59 1.88
C VAL A 218 -5.10 -1.10 2.16
N HIS A 219 -3.92 -0.57 1.81
CA HIS A 219 -3.54 0.83 2.00
C HIS A 219 -2.50 1.21 0.94
N TRP A 220 -2.59 2.42 0.38
CA TRP A 220 -1.68 2.88 -0.68
C TRP A 220 -1.39 4.38 -0.62
N VAL A 221 -0.33 4.80 -1.28
CA VAL A 221 0.03 6.22 -1.37
C VAL A 221 -1.05 7.00 -2.11
N GLY A 222 -1.70 7.90 -1.41
CA GLY A 222 -2.77 8.76 -1.92
C GLY A 222 -4.18 8.29 -1.60
N ASP A 223 -4.35 7.29 -0.75
CA ASP A 223 -5.64 6.99 -0.13
C ASP A 223 -5.95 7.92 1.06
N GLU A 224 -7.13 7.74 1.67
CA GLU A 224 -7.57 8.57 2.80
C GLU A 224 -6.63 8.46 4.01
N LEU A 225 -6.06 7.28 4.27
CA LEU A 225 -5.13 7.06 5.38
C LEU A 225 -3.79 7.76 5.12
N TRP A 226 -3.31 7.73 3.89
CA TRP A 226 -2.10 8.45 3.48
C TRP A 226 -2.25 9.97 3.61
N ASP A 227 -3.40 10.53 3.21
CA ASP A 227 -3.67 11.97 3.24
C ASP A 227 -4.02 12.49 4.65
N MET A 228 -4.04 11.59 5.64
CA MET A 228 -4.31 11.92 7.03
C MET A 228 -3.10 12.61 7.68
N GLU A 229 -3.29 13.81 8.23
CA GLU A 229 -2.30 14.60 8.97
C GLU A 229 -2.46 14.48 10.50
#